data_d77f000236b0992271caadac70dc26e5
#
_entry.id   d77f000236b0992271caadac70dc26e5
#
_cell.length_a   1.000
_cell.length_b   1.000
_cell.length_c   1.000
_cell.angle_alpha   90.00
_cell.angle_beta   90.00
_cell.angle_gamma   90.00
#
_symmetry.space_group_name_H-M   'P 1'
#
loop_
_entity.id
_entity.type
_entity.pdbx_description
1 polymer ?
#
loop_
_entity_poly.entity_id
_entity_poly.type
_entity_poly.pdbx_seq_one_letter_code
_entity_poly.pdbx_strand_id
1 'polypeptide(L)'
;MTRVSLRNIDLNLLVILDALLTEKHVTRTGERLHLSQPAISHSLGKLRLLLDDPLLIRQGNEVLLSPLARSLQAPLKEILSQIETLLGKSLDFDPATSQRIFHLAMSDYAAAIVLPRLLVRLRGEAPLMRLVVTQGSRHQMSEQIAQGQIDLALGVFPSLGAEIAKEVLFEETFSCLVDGSTLGAEQRLDLSTYLARPHLQVSMDGCFNGEVDQCLADEGLQRQIAVSVPHWGAAPNMIRGTDLILTVAGRTLDEIPLQQGLLRLTPPLNIAPFKFVQIWHSRFSDDLAHRWLRDQVRLASVARG
;
A
#
# COMPACT_ATOMS: atom_id res chain seq x y z
N MET A 1 -32.43 27.69 19.61
CA MET A 1 -31.00 27.76 19.30
C MET A 1 -30.84 27.91 17.79
N THR A 2 -30.45 29.07 17.33
CA THR A 2 -30.23 29.33 15.88
C THR A 2 -29.00 28.54 15.44
N ARG A 3 -29.15 27.66 14.45
CA ARG A 3 -28.04 26.90 13.87
C ARG A 3 -27.03 27.90 13.28
N VAL A 4 -25.87 28.03 13.91
CA VAL A 4 -24.83 28.90 13.40
C VAL A 4 -24.28 28.28 12.11
N SER A 5 -24.39 29.02 11.00
CA SER A 5 -23.89 28.56 9.70
C SER A 5 -22.40 28.92 9.59
N LEU A 6 -21.56 27.94 9.31
CA LEU A 6 -20.12 28.15 9.08
C LEU A 6 -19.82 29.13 7.93
N ARG A 7 -20.76 29.30 6.98
CA ARG A 7 -20.63 30.27 5.88
C ARG A 7 -20.49 31.72 6.33
N ASN A 8 -21.03 32.07 7.51
CA ASN A 8 -21.06 33.42 8.05
C ASN A 8 -19.98 33.65 9.12
N ILE A 9 -19.09 32.69 9.33
CA ILE A 9 -18.02 32.77 10.33
C ILE A 9 -16.68 32.87 9.62
N ASP A 10 -15.90 33.88 9.97
CA ASP A 10 -14.48 33.90 9.64
C ASP A 10 -13.74 32.85 10.48
N LEU A 11 -13.29 31.77 9.84
CA LEU A 11 -12.61 30.67 10.51
C LEU A 11 -11.30 31.09 11.18
N ASN A 12 -10.68 32.21 10.77
CA ASN A 12 -9.51 32.76 11.46
C ASN A 12 -9.83 33.15 12.92
N LEU A 13 -11.09 33.46 13.21
CA LEU A 13 -11.52 33.72 14.58
C LEU A 13 -11.30 32.52 15.51
N LEU A 14 -11.35 31.29 15.01
CA LEU A 14 -11.09 30.08 15.79
C LEU A 14 -9.62 29.99 16.19
N VAL A 15 -8.69 30.33 15.30
CA VAL A 15 -7.25 30.37 15.57
C VAL A 15 -6.95 31.46 16.62
N ILE A 16 -7.57 32.65 16.47
CA ILE A 16 -7.43 33.75 17.42
C ILE A 16 -8.03 33.39 18.78
N LEU A 17 -9.16 32.68 18.79
CA LEU A 17 -9.78 32.19 20.02
C LEU A 17 -8.85 31.23 20.77
N ASP A 18 -8.28 30.22 20.11
CA ASP A 18 -7.35 29.27 20.73
C ASP A 18 -6.15 30.00 21.37
N ALA A 19 -5.57 30.95 20.64
CA ALA A 19 -4.46 31.73 21.14
C ALA A 19 -4.86 32.63 22.36
N LEU A 20 -6.07 33.27 22.30
CA LEU A 20 -6.60 34.07 23.42
C LEU A 20 -6.87 33.22 24.67
N LEU A 21 -7.42 32.01 24.50
CA LEU A 21 -7.70 31.12 25.64
C LEU A 21 -6.41 30.58 26.26
N THR A 22 -5.34 30.43 25.47
CA THR A 22 -4.03 29.98 25.93
C THR A 22 -3.29 31.10 26.65
N GLU A 23 -3.13 32.26 26.00
CA GLU A 23 -2.32 33.38 26.52
C GLU A 23 -3.04 34.19 27.61
N LYS A 24 -4.37 34.21 27.60
CA LYS A 24 -5.22 35.02 28.48
C LYS A 24 -4.83 36.50 28.48
N HIS A 25 -4.21 36.96 27.39
CA HIS A 25 -3.64 38.31 27.29
C HIS A 25 -3.61 38.78 25.83
N VAL A 26 -4.32 39.87 25.52
CA VAL A 26 -4.52 40.39 24.16
C VAL A 26 -3.17 40.72 23.47
N THR A 27 -2.24 41.38 24.18
CA THR A 27 -0.95 41.77 23.61
C THR A 27 -0.10 40.54 23.29
N ARG A 28 0.04 39.60 24.22
CA ARG A 28 0.78 38.33 23.98
C ARG A 28 0.17 37.50 22.88
N THR A 29 -1.16 37.47 22.75
CA THR A 29 -1.84 36.84 21.65
C THR A 29 -1.45 37.46 20.30
N GLY A 30 -1.37 38.82 20.26
CA GLY A 30 -0.92 39.53 19.09
C GLY A 30 0.51 39.18 18.68
N GLU A 31 1.44 39.16 19.66
CA GLU A 31 2.83 38.75 19.45
C GLU A 31 2.93 37.32 18.90
N ARG A 32 2.21 36.38 19.52
CA ARG A 32 2.18 34.96 19.07
C ARG A 32 1.67 34.77 17.64
N LEU A 33 0.63 35.54 17.26
CA LEU A 33 -0.01 35.42 15.95
C LEU A 33 0.54 36.40 14.90
N HIS A 34 1.54 37.22 15.28
CA HIS A 34 2.06 38.31 14.43
C HIS A 34 0.98 39.30 13.97
N LEU A 35 0.05 39.61 14.87
CA LEU A 35 -1.05 40.55 14.65
C LEU A 35 -0.94 41.73 15.62
N SER A 36 -1.47 42.89 15.21
CA SER A 36 -1.50 44.06 16.09
C SER A 36 -2.51 43.88 17.23
N GLN A 37 -2.22 44.46 18.39
CA GLN A 37 -3.11 44.45 19.57
C GLN A 37 -4.54 44.97 19.25
N PRO A 38 -4.73 46.06 18.42
CA PRO A 38 -6.06 46.45 17.98
C PRO A 38 -6.81 45.39 17.17
N ALA A 39 -6.08 44.65 16.31
CA ALA A 39 -6.69 43.57 15.51
C ALA A 39 -7.20 42.42 16.40
N ILE A 40 -6.40 42.01 17.42
CA ILE A 40 -6.83 41.00 18.38
C ILE A 40 -8.00 41.48 19.22
N SER A 41 -7.98 42.78 19.69
CA SER A 41 -9.10 43.35 20.42
C SER A 41 -10.40 43.39 19.63
N HIS A 42 -10.32 43.72 18.34
CA HIS A 42 -11.46 43.68 17.43
C HIS A 42 -12.00 42.27 17.26
N SER A 43 -11.11 41.29 17.04
CA SER A 43 -11.47 39.86 16.91
C SER A 43 -12.09 39.31 18.19
N LEU A 44 -11.57 39.69 19.36
CA LEU A 44 -12.17 39.32 20.64
C LEU A 44 -13.58 39.91 20.80
N GLY A 45 -13.80 41.16 20.33
CA GLY A 45 -15.13 41.75 20.27
C GLY A 45 -16.12 40.94 19.40
N LYS A 46 -15.69 40.50 18.20
CA LYS A 46 -16.49 39.63 17.32
C LYS A 46 -16.79 38.27 17.97
N LEU A 47 -15.80 37.66 18.60
CA LEU A 47 -15.96 36.38 19.31
C LEU A 47 -16.94 36.47 20.48
N ARG A 48 -16.91 37.56 21.25
CA ARG A 48 -17.87 37.81 22.33
C ARG A 48 -19.31 37.89 21.79
N LEU A 49 -19.52 38.60 20.69
CA LEU A 49 -20.83 38.68 20.04
C LEU A 49 -21.28 37.34 19.47
N LEU A 50 -20.37 36.59 18.85
CA LEU A 50 -20.66 35.30 18.23
C LEU A 50 -21.06 34.23 19.25
N LEU A 51 -20.38 34.23 20.41
CA LEU A 51 -20.54 33.21 21.46
C LEU A 51 -21.45 33.68 22.60
N ASP A 52 -21.86 34.94 22.57
CA ASP A 52 -22.64 35.61 23.65
C ASP A 52 -22.00 35.39 25.04
N ASP A 53 -20.68 35.54 25.08
CA ASP A 53 -19.87 35.26 26.28
C ASP A 53 -18.68 36.22 26.38
N PRO A 54 -18.31 36.71 27.60
CA PRO A 54 -17.16 37.60 27.80
C PRO A 54 -15.81 36.95 27.48
N LEU A 55 -15.72 35.63 27.44
CA LEU A 55 -14.52 34.79 27.21
C LEU A 55 -13.38 35.05 28.21
N LEU A 56 -12.96 36.28 28.34
CA LEU A 56 -11.93 36.74 29.29
C LEU A 56 -12.57 37.68 30.31
N ILE A 57 -12.48 37.33 31.60
CA ILE A 57 -13.05 38.04 32.72
C ILE A 57 -11.88 38.60 33.57
N ARG A 58 -11.88 39.89 33.81
CA ARG A 58 -10.88 40.52 34.68
C ARG A 58 -11.33 40.46 36.14
N GLN A 59 -10.49 39.85 36.98
CA GLN A 59 -10.71 39.79 38.42
C GLN A 59 -9.48 40.36 39.16
N GLY A 60 -9.59 41.61 39.57
CA GLY A 60 -8.43 42.33 40.14
C GLY A 60 -7.33 42.50 39.07
N ASN A 61 -6.15 41.99 39.35
CA ASN A 61 -5.00 42.04 38.45
C ASN A 61 -4.89 40.81 37.50
N GLU A 62 -5.76 39.82 37.65
CA GLU A 62 -5.73 38.61 36.88
C GLU A 62 -6.81 38.60 35.81
N VAL A 63 -6.53 37.86 34.70
CA VAL A 63 -7.50 37.58 33.64
C VAL A 63 -7.84 36.11 33.70
N LEU A 64 -9.10 35.79 33.93
CA LEU A 64 -9.63 34.44 34.01
C LEU A 64 -10.48 34.13 32.79
N LEU A 65 -10.58 32.85 32.46
CA LEU A 65 -11.52 32.36 31.43
C LEU A 65 -12.92 32.26 32.00
N SER A 66 -13.94 32.63 31.19
CA SER A 66 -15.32 32.29 31.50
C SER A 66 -15.54 30.80 31.59
N PRO A 67 -16.64 30.29 32.18
CA PRO A 67 -16.96 28.88 32.20
C PRO A 67 -17.08 28.31 30.75
N LEU A 68 -17.71 29.05 29.83
CA LEU A 68 -17.81 28.65 28.42
C LEU A 68 -16.44 28.62 27.76
N ALA A 69 -15.62 29.65 27.90
CA ALA A 69 -14.27 29.70 27.34
C ALA A 69 -13.41 28.52 27.79
N ARG A 70 -13.52 28.12 29.06
CA ARG A 70 -12.82 26.97 29.62
C ARG A 70 -13.28 25.67 28.99
N SER A 71 -14.58 25.47 28.78
CA SER A 71 -15.12 24.29 28.16
C SER A 71 -14.77 24.16 26.66
N LEU A 72 -14.48 25.29 26.00
CA LEU A 72 -14.12 25.30 24.56
C LEU A 72 -12.65 24.98 24.31
N GLN A 73 -11.76 25.08 25.29
CA GLN A 73 -10.30 24.90 25.06
C GLN A 73 -9.94 23.57 24.43
N ALA A 74 -10.39 22.45 24.99
CA ALA A 74 -10.04 21.13 24.49
C ALA A 74 -10.70 20.82 23.13
N PRO A 75 -12.02 21.00 22.94
CA PRO A 75 -12.68 20.77 21.65
C PRO A 75 -12.11 21.63 20.52
N LEU A 76 -11.80 22.91 20.81
CA LEU A 76 -11.25 23.82 19.80
C LEU A 76 -9.88 23.37 19.31
N LYS A 77 -9.01 22.99 20.23
CA LYS A 77 -7.66 22.49 19.90
C LYS A 77 -7.73 21.23 19.05
N GLU A 78 -8.65 20.33 19.37
CA GLU A 78 -8.88 19.11 18.59
C GLU A 78 -9.36 19.42 17.16
N ILE A 79 -10.33 20.33 17.01
CA ILE A 79 -10.86 20.75 15.69
C ILE A 79 -9.75 21.40 14.85
N LEU A 80 -8.95 22.31 15.43
CA LEU A 80 -7.85 22.95 14.71
C LEU A 80 -6.79 21.95 14.27
N SER A 81 -6.45 20.98 15.11
CA SER A 81 -5.55 19.87 14.73
C SER A 81 -6.11 19.02 13.59
N GLN A 82 -7.41 18.73 13.57
CA GLN A 82 -8.05 18.02 12.48
C GLN A 82 -8.01 18.84 11.17
N ILE A 83 -8.22 20.16 11.23
CA ILE A 83 -8.09 21.06 10.08
C ILE A 83 -6.64 21.07 9.55
N GLU A 84 -5.64 21.15 10.43
CA GLU A 84 -4.23 21.09 10.06
C GLU A 84 -3.89 19.77 9.36
N THR A 85 -4.40 18.66 9.86
CA THR A 85 -4.28 17.33 9.22
C THR A 85 -4.92 17.31 7.85
N LEU A 86 -6.14 17.86 7.71
CA LEU A 86 -6.86 17.96 6.45
C LEU A 86 -6.10 18.77 5.40
N LEU A 87 -5.45 19.86 5.84
CA LEU A 87 -4.67 20.75 4.97
C LEU A 87 -3.28 20.22 4.63
N GLY A 88 -2.95 19.01 5.06
CA GLY A 88 -1.67 18.35 4.76
C GLY A 88 -0.47 19.01 5.43
N LYS A 89 -0.66 19.80 6.47
CA LYS A 89 0.42 20.42 7.24
C LYS A 89 1.09 19.49 8.27
N SER A 90 0.73 18.21 8.29
CA SER A 90 1.56 17.23 8.99
C SER A 90 2.78 16.94 8.10
N LEU A 91 3.83 17.74 8.27
CA LEU A 91 5.14 17.55 7.62
C LEU A 91 5.87 16.30 8.13
N ASP A 92 5.34 15.66 9.17
CA ASP A 92 5.95 14.51 9.83
C ASP A 92 4.99 13.32 9.73
N PHE A 93 5.43 12.28 9.02
CA PHE A 93 4.79 10.97 9.04
C PHE A 93 5.44 10.13 10.14
N ASP A 94 4.64 9.75 11.13
CA ASP A 94 5.04 8.79 12.16
C ASP A 94 4.30 7.45 11.93
N PRO A 95 5.01 6.39 11.55
CA PRO A 95 4.41 5.07 11.35
C PRO A 95 3.68 4.55 12.59
N ALA A 96 4.23 4.80 13.79
CA ALA A 96 3.72 4.23 15.04
C ALA A 96 2.31 4.71 15.40
N THR A 97 1.95 5.92 14.98
CA THR A 97 0.65 6.55 15.27
C THR A 97 -0.30 6.59 14.08
N SER A 98 0.19 6.25 12.88
CA SER A 98 -0.59 6.30 11.64
C SER A 98 -1.73 5.29 11.63
N GLN A 99 -2.96 5.75 11.40
CA GLN A 99 -4.16 4.92 11.21
C GLN A 99 -4.54 4.76 9.73
N ARG A 100 -3.63 5.11 8.81
CA ARG A 100 -3.90 5.06 7.37
C ARG A 100 -4.28 3.65 6.93
N ILE A 101 -5.24 3.57 6.01
CA ILE A 101 -5.60 2.33 5.32
C ILE A 101 -4.93 2.38 3.95
N PHE A 102 -4.20 1.33 3.60
CA PHE A 102 -3.63 1.16 2.26
C PHE A 102 -4.31 0.00 1.55
N HIS A 103 -4.66 0.22 0.28
CA HIS A 103 -5.21 -0.78 -0.62
C HIS A 103 -4.12 -1.29 -1.55
N LEU A 104 -3.77 -2.55 -1.42
CA LEU A 104 -2.77 -3.23 -2.24
C LEU A 104 -3.44 -4.23 -3.17
N ALA A 105 -2.92 -4.35 -4.39
CA ALA A 105 -3.32 -5.43 -5.29
C ALA A 105 -2.12 -6.29 -5.68
N MET A 106 -2.30 -7.62 -5.66
CA MET A 106 -1.26 -8.57 -6.00
C MET A 106 -1.83 -9.96 -6.27
N SER A 107 -1.05 -10.82 -6.94
CA SER A 107 -1.39 -12.23 -7.05
C SER A 107 -1.14 -12.97 -5.72
N ASP A 108 -1.67 -14.18 -5.58
CA ASP A 108 -1.37 -15.07 -4.45
C ASP A 108 0.12 -15.45 -4.38
N TYR A 109 0.83 -15.53 -5.52
CA TYR A 109 2.29 -15.64 -5.57
C TYR A 109 2.97 -14.49 -4.80
N ALA A 110 2.63 -13.25 -5.17
CA ALA A 110 3.20 -12.08 -4.50
C ALA A 110 2.81 -12.03 -3.01
N ALA A 111 1.57 -12.39 -2.69
CA ALA A 111 1.07 -12.47 -1.34
C ALA A 111 1.86 -13.46 -0.49
N ALA A 112 2.13 -14.66 -1.01
CA ALA A 112 2.90 -15.68 -0.30
C ALA A 112 4.33 -15.23 0.00
N ILE A 113 4.99 -14.54 -0.94
CA ILE A 113 6.39 -14.13 -0.81
C ILE A 113 6.56 -12.86 0.03
N VAL A 114 5.69 -11.85 -0.16
CA VAL A 114 5.89 -10.51 0.39
C VAL A 114 5.11 -10.30 1.70
N LEU A 115 3.83 -10.71 1.76
CA LEU A 115 2.97 -10.36 2.90
C LEU A 115 3.45 -10.89 4.25
N PRO A 116 3.93 -12.14 4.41
CA PRO A 116 4.34 -12.62 5.73
C PRO A 116 5.42 -11.73 6.36
N ARG A 117 6.42 -11.32 5.58
CA ARG A 117 7.51 -10.47 6.04
C ARG A 117 7.06 -9.01 6.20
N LEU A 118 6.22 -8.51 5.29
CA LEU A 118 5.64 -7.18 5.38
C LEU A 118 4.80 -7.03 6.64
N LEU A 119 3.96 -8.01 6.97
CA LEU A 119 3.09 -7.97 8.15
C LEU A 119 3.91 -7.96 9.45
N VAL A 120 4.99 -8.73 9.54
CA VAL A 120 5.88 -8.70 10.72
C VAL A 120 6.42 -7.28 10.93
N ARG A 121 6.90 -6.63 9.86
CA ARG A 121 7.42 -5.25 9.92
C ARG A 121 6.33 -4.25 10.29
N LEU A 122 5.18 -4.30 9.61
CA LEU A 122 4.06 -3.38 9.87
C LEU A 122 3.54 -3.52 11.31
N ARG A 123 3.41 -4.73 11.83
CA ARG A 123 2.96 -4.93 13.22
C ARG A 123 3.96 -4.43 14.25
N GLY A 124 5.26 -4.44 13.92
CA GLY A 124 6.30 -3.88 14.78
C GLY A 124 6.43 -2.35 14.71
N GLU A 125 6.33 -1.77 13.50
CA GLU A 125 6.65 -0.35 13.28
C GLU A 125 5.41 0.55 13.13
N ALA A 126 4.27 0.00 12.63
CA ALA A 126 3.02 0.74 12.35
C ALA A 126 1.78 -0.05 12.79
N PRO A 127 1.62 -0.31 14.12
CA PRO A 127 0.61 -1.23 14.64
C PRO A 127 -0.84 -0.80 14.37
N LEU A 128 -1.11 0.48 14.15
CA LEU A 128 -2.44 1.04 13.89
C LEU A 128 -2.78 1.11 12.40
N MET A 129 -1.78 0.96 11.52
CA MET A 129 -1.98 0.99 10.07
C MET A 129 -2.73 -0.28 9.63
N ARG A 130 -3.58 -0.12 8.61
CA ARG A 130 -4.38 -1.22 8.06
C ARG A 130 -4.05 -1.46 6.59
N LEU A 131 -4.00 -2.73 6.18
CA LEU A 131 -3.89 -3.13 4.78
C LEU A 131 -5.17 -3.81 4.33
N VAL A 132 -5.62 -3.47 3.13
CA VAL A 132 -6.62 -4.20 2.37
C VAL A 132 -5.91 -4.77 1.15
N VAL A 133 -5.91 -6.09 0.99
CA VAL A 133 -5.22 -6.76 -0.12
C VAL A 133 -6.28 -7.37 -1.02
N THR A 134 -6.19 -7.06 -2.31
CA THR A 134 -7.06 -7.58 -3.36
C THR A 134 -6.24 -8.31 -4.42
N GLN A 135 -6.90 -9.13 -5.22
CA GLN A 135 -6.30 -9.85 -6.33
C GLN A 135 -6.91 -9.35 -7.65
N GLY A 136 -6.09 -9.28 -8.69
CA GLY A 136 -6.53 -8.85 -10.01
C GLY A 136 -5.54 -9.26 -11.11
N SER A 137 -5.99 -9.19 -12.36
CA SER A 137 -5.08 -9.33 -13.51
C SER A 137 -4.14 -8.11 -13.61
N ARG A 138 -3.02 -8.27 -14.33
CA ARG A 138 -2.04 -7.18 -14.57
C ARG A 138 -2.72 -5.92 -15.12
N HIS A 139 -3.64 -6.08 -16.05
CA HIS A 139 -4.38 -4.98 -16.66
C HIS A 139 -5.29 -4.29 -15.64
N GLN A 140 -6.12 -5.04 -14.93
CA GLN A 140 -7.00 -4.49 -13.89
C GLN A 140 -6.24 -3.75 -12.80
N MET A 141 -5.11 -4.29 -12.32
CA MET A 141 -4.28 -3.63 -11.32
C MET A 141 -3.72 -2.28 -11.82
N SER A 142 -3.24 -2.24 -13.09
CA SER A 142 -2.74 -0.99 -13.70
C SER A 142 -3.84 0.06 -13.83
N GLU A 143 -5.05 -0.32 -14.24
CA GLU A 143 -6.20 0.58 -14.32
C GLU A 143 -6.61 1.11 -12.94
N GLN A 144 -6.67 0.23 -11.94
CA GLN A 144 -7.01 0.61 -10.57
C GLN A 144 -5.99 1.61 -9.97
N ILE A 145 -4.70 1.46 -10.28
CA ILE A 145 -3.65 2.44 -9.91
C ILE A 145 -3.92 3.78 -10.60
N ALA A 146 -4.14 3.78 -11.93
CA ALA A 146 -4.39 5.00 -12.68
C ALA A 146 -5.63 5.75 -12.18
N GLN A 147 -6.69 5.02 -11.79
CA GLN A 147 -7.93 5.56 -11.24
C GLN A 147 -7.83 5.92 -9.74
N GLY A 148 -6.73 5.55 -9.06
CA GLY A 148 -6.53 5.78 -7.63
C GLY A 148 -7.43 4.94 -6.71
N GLN A 149 -7.91 3.80 -7.19
CA GLN A 149 -8.71 2.85 -6.42
C GLN A 149 -7.86 2.00 -5.48
N ILE A 150 -6.59 1.77 -5.84
CA ILE A 150 -5.59 1.13 -5.01
C ILE A 150 -4.34 2.01 -4.91
N ASP A 151 -3.59 1.86 -3.83
CA ASP A 151 -2.39 2.65 -3.55
C ASP A 151 -1.16 2.02 -4.21
N LEU A 152 -1.03 0.69 -4.17
CA LEU A 152 0.15 -0.03 -4.60
C LEU A 152 -0.24 -1.36 -5.25
N ALA A 153 0.42 -1.73 -6.34
CA ALA A 153 0.29 -3.07 -6.91
C ALA A 153 1.65 -3.75 -7.08
N LEU A 154 1.66 -5.07 -6.90
CA LEU A 154 2.85 -5.91 -6.96
C LEU A 154 2.68 -6.95 -8.07
N GLY A 155 3.63 -7.04 -8.99
CA GLY A 155 3.53 -7.96 -10.11
C GLY A 155 4.54 -7.75 -11.21
N VAL A 156 4.22 -8.28 -12.38
CA VAL A 156 4.96 -8.09 -13.64
C VAL A 156 4.11 -7.24 -14.56
N PHE A 157 4.59 -6.07 -14.93
CA PHE A 157 3.86 -5.11 -15.76
C PHE A 157 4.71 -4.75 -16.98
N PRO A 158 4.45 -5.35 -18.16
CA PRO A 158 5.25 -5.13 -19.37
C PRO A 158 5.10 -3.71 -19.92
N SER A 159 3.91 -3.11 -19.78
CA SER A 159 3.64 -1.74 -20.20
C SER A 159 2.85 -1.00 -19.12
N LEU A 160 3.16 0.28 -18.92
CA LEU A 160 2.54 1.16 -17.93
C LEU A 160 2.26 2.53 -18.53
N GLY A 161 1.19 3.18 -18.09
CA GLY A 161 0.90 4.57 -18.42
C GLY A 161 1.95 5.54 -17.86
N ALA A 162 2.05 6.73 -18.44
CA ALA A 162 3.03 7.72 -18.03
C ALA A 162 2.85 8.22 -16.58
N GLU A 163 1.63 8.13 -16.07
CA GLU A 163 1.25 8.49 -14.69
C GLU A 163 1.64 7.43 -13.65
N ILE A 164 2.10 6.26 -14.08
CA ILE A 164 2.43 5.14 -13.17
C ILE A 164 3.95 5.07 -12.98
N ALA A 165 4.37 5.22 -11.75
CA ALA A 165 5.75 4.99 -11.33
C ALA A 165 5.96 3.51 -10.98
N LYS A 166 7.20 3.02 -11.15
CA LYS A 166 7.57 1.64 -10.82
C LYS A 166 8.93 1.57 -10.15
N GLU A 167 9.11 0.53 -9.34
CA GLU A 167 10.39 0.14 -8.75
C GLU A 167 10.56 -1.38 -8.83
N VAL A 168 11.75 -1.83 -9.19
CA VAL A 168 12.10 -3.26 -9.23
C VAL A 168 12.34 -3.75 -7.80
N LEU A 169 11.65 -4.82 -7.42
CA LEU A 169 11.80 -5.48 -6.13
C LEU A 169 12.85 -6.59 -6.20
N PHE A 170 12.79 -7.42 -7.24
CA PHE A 170 13.77 -8.48 -7.51
C PHE A 170 13.64 -8.99 -8.95
N GLU A 171 14.66 -9.73 -9.36
CA GLU A 171 14.58 -10.58 -10.57
C GLU A 171 14.17 -12.00 -10.17
N GLU A 172 13.39 -12.63 -11.05
CA GLU A 172 12.86 -13.97 -10.83
C GLU A 172 13.16 -14.87 -12.03
N THR A 173 13.40 -16.14 -11.75
CA THR A 173 13.64 -17.17 -12.74
C THR A 173 12.57 -18.25 -12.67
N PHE A 174 12.54 -19.12 -13.67
CA PHE A 174 11.57 -20.22 -13.71
C PHE A 174 12.16 -21.53 -13.21
N SER A 175 11.32 -22.36 -12.62
CA SER A 175 11.59 -23.75 -12.28
C SER A 175 10.46 -24.65 -12.76
N CYS A 176 10.78 -25.88 -13.11
CA CYS A 176 9.80 -26.93 -13.38
C CYS A 176 9.54 -27.77 -12.14
N LEU A 177 8.30 -28.19 -11.93
CA LEU A 177 7.90 -29.17 -10.94
C LEU A 177 7.22 -30.34 -11.64
N VAL A 178 7.63 -31.55 -11.28
CA VAL A 178 7.09 -32.81 -11.83
C VAL A 178 6.99 -33.87 -10.73
N ASP A 179 6.14 -34.87 -10.92
CA ASP A 179 6.19 -36.08 -10.09
C ASP A 179 7.34 -36.97 -10.56
N GLY A 180 8.32 -37.18 -9.68
CA GLY A 180 9.51 -37.97 -9.99
C GLY A 180 9.23 -39.44 -10.36
N SER A 181 8.11 -40.01 -9.91
CA SER A 181 7.69 -41.37 -10.25
C SER A 181 7.31 -41.52 -11.73
N THR A 182 7.02 -40.40 -12.39
CA THR A 182 6.60 -40.37 -13.82
C THR A 182 7.76 -40.07 -14.77
N LEU A 183 8.96 -39.74 -14.23
CA LEU A 183 10.17 -39.60 -15.02
C LEU A 183 10.92 -40.95 -15.12
N GLY A 184 11.68 -41.12 -16.21
CA GLY A 184 12.58 -42.27 -16.34
C GLY A 184 13.66 -42.31 -15.27
N ALA A 185 14.48 -43.36 -15.29
CA ALA A 185 15.51 -43.62 -14.28
C ALA A 185 16.52 -42.46 -14.12
N GLU A 186 16.76 -41.65 -15.12
CA GLU A 186 17.69 -40.53 -15.11
C GLU A 186 17.15 -39.30 -14.38
N GLN A 187 15.85 -39.25 -14.10
CA GLN A 187 15.15 -38.11 -13.46
C GLN A 187 15.51 -36.75 -14.08
N ARG A 188 15.70 -36.72 -15.39
CA ARG A 188 16.05 -35.52 -16.17
C ARG A 188 14.86 -35.10 -17.03
N LEU A 189 14.72 -33.79 -17.20
CA LEU A 189 13.72 -33.19 -18.06
C LEU A 189 14.45 -32.54 -19.24
N ASP A 190 14.52 -33.26 -20.36
CA ASP A 190 15.01 -32.71 -21.60
C ASP A 190 13.89 -32.01 -22.38
N LEU A 191 14.23 -31.28 -23.45
CA LEU A 191 13.27 -30.51 -24.24
C LEU A 191 12.24 -31.42 -24.91
N SER A 192 12.64 -32.59 -25.37
CA SER A 192 11.75 -33.55 -26.03
C SER A 192 10.67 -34.05 -25.08
N THR A 193 11.05 -34.43 -23.87
CA THR A 193 10.14 -34.86 -22.81
C THR A 193 9.24 -33.69 -22.35
N TYR A 194 9.82 -32.47 -22.24
CA TYR A 194 9.07 -31.26 -21.88
C TYR A 194 7.95 -30.95 -22.86
N LEU A 195 8.22 -31.06 -24.15
CA LEU A 195 7.23 -30.78 -25.21
C LEU A 195 6.20 -31.90 -25.40
N ALA A 196 6.60 -33.16 -25.13
CA ALA A 196 5.72 -34.32 -25.29
C ALA A 196 4.69 -34.48 -24.17
N ARG A 197 4.95 -33.91 -22.99
CA ARG A 197 4.09 -34.05 -21.81
C ARG A 197 3.07 -32.91 -21.73
N PRO A 198 1.90 -33.16 -21.09
CA PRO A 198 0.94 -32.11 -20.80
C PRO A 198 1.41 -31.18 -19.66
N HIS A 199 0.97 -29.94 -19.71
CA HIS A 199 1.36 -28.92 -18.74
C HIS A 199 0.18 -28.42 -17.93
N LEU A 200 0.45 -28.10 -16.65
CA LEU A 200 -0.36 -27.24 -15.84
C LEU A 200 0.21 -25.83 -15.94
N GLN A 201 -0.63 -24.86 -16.26
CA GLN A 201 -0.30 -23.45 -16.33
C GLN A 201 -0.98 -22.67 -15.21
N VAL A 202 -0.29 -21.68 -14.63
CA VAL A 202 -0.94 -20.70 -13.78
C VAL A 202 -1.19 -19.43 -14.58
N SER A 203 -2.46 -19.03 -14.70
CA SER A 203 -2.90 -17.84 -15.45
C SER A 203 -4.11 -17.21 -14.75
N MET A 204 -4.03 -15.90 -14.47
CA MET A 204 -5.09 -15.15 -13.82
C MET A 204 -6.27 -14.80 -14.73
N ASP A 205 -6.05 -14.77 -16.02
CA ASP A 205 -7.02 -14.40 -17.06
C ASP A 205 -7.41 -15.58 -17.97
N GLY A 206 -6.87 -16.77 -17.68
CA GLY A 206 -7.11 -17.97 -18.47
C GLY A 206 -6.43 -17.96 -19.86
N CYS A 207 -5.58 -16.98 -20.13
CA CYS A 207 -4.82 -16.90 -21.38
C CYS A 207 -3.71 -17.96 -21.41
N PHE A 208 -3.50 -18.55 -22.60
CA PHE A 208 -2.46 -19.56 -22.83
C PHE A 208 -1.15 -18.96 -23.37
N ASN A 209 -0.92 -17.66 -23.23
CA ASN A 209 0.22 -16.92 -23.77
C ASN A 209 1.06 -16.31 -22.63
N GLY A 210 1.68 -17.17 -21.81
CA GLY A 210 2.61 -16.73 -20.76
C GLY A 210 4.04 -16.56 -21.30
N GLU A 211 4.94 -16.12 -20.41
CA GLU A 211 6.37 -15.92 -20.72
C GLU A 211 7.04 -17.20 -21.26
N VAL A 212 6.62 -18.37 -20.78
CA VAL A 212 7.09 -19.68 -21.25
C VAL A 212 6.62 -19.96 -22.68
N ASP A 213 5.36 -19.65 -22.96
CA ASP A 213 4.76 -19.90 -24.28
C ASP A 213 5.34 -18.95 -25.33
N GLN A 214 5.63 -17.70 -24.94
CA GLN A 214 6.33 -16.76 -25.82
C GLN A 214 7.76 -17.26 -26.14
N CYS A 215 8.50 -17.73 -25.13
CA CYS A 215 9.84 -18.27 -25.31
C CYS A 215 9.83 -19.48 -26.28
N LEU A 216 8.84 -20.37 -26.15
CA LEU A 216 8.68 -21.50 -27.07
C LEU A 216 8.31 -21.05 -28.48
N ALA A 217 7.41 -20.10 -28.61
CA ALA A 217 6.98 -19.55 -29.89
C ALA A 217 8.11 -18.90 -30.70
N ASP A 218 9.01 -18.21 -30.00
CA ASP A 218 10.21 -17.58 -30.60
C ASP A 218 11.16 -18.62 -31.21
N GLU A 219 11.12 -19.87 -30.72
CA GLU A 219 11.86 -21.03 -31.27
C GLU A 219 10.99 -21.89 -32.24
N GLY A 220 9.77 -21.47 -32.53
CA GLY A 220 8.83 -22.24 -33.40
C GLY A 220 8.26 -23.49 -32.72
N LEU A 221 8.32 -23.53 -31.37
CA LEU A 221 7.86 -24.65 -30.56
C LEU A 221 6.55 -24.28 -29.83
N GLN A 222 5.84 -25.31 -29.38
CA GLN A 222 4.65 -25.15 -28.53
C GLN A 222 4.53 -26.32 -27.56
N ARG A 223 3.89 -26.09 -26.43
CA ARG A 223 3.54 -27.12 -25.44
C ARG A 223 2.02 -27.31 -25.35
N GLN A 224 1.59 -28.45 -24.88
CA GLN A 224 0.18 -28.73 -24.64
C GLN A 224 -0.21 -28.33 -23.22
N ILE A 225 -1.06 -27.31 -23.09
CA ILE A 225 -1.65 -26.96 -21.79
C ILE A 225 -2.88 -27.82 -21.56
N ALA A 226 -2.82 -28.74 -20.59
CA ALA A 226 -3.93 -29.59 -20.19
C ALA A 226 -4.82 -28.92 -19.13
N VAL A 227 -4.24 -28.12 -18.24
CA VAL A 227 -4.94 -27.46 -17.14
C VAL A 227 -4.42 -26.04 -16.98
N SER A 228 -5.32 -25.06 -16.82
CA SER A 228 -4.99 -23.70 -16.44
C SER A 228 -5.73 -23.33 -15.14
N VAL A 229 -5.02 -22.80 -14.16
CA VAL A 229 -5.57 -22.42 -12.85
C VAL A 229 -5.10 -21.02 -12.46
N PRO A 230 -5.88 -20.21 -11.71
CA PRO A 230 -5.47 -18.89 -11.29
C PRO A 230 -4.70 -18.87 -9.94
N HIS A 231 -4.30 -20.03 -9.41
CA HIS A 231 -3.80 -20.19 -8.04
C HIS A 231 -2.35 -20.69 -8.02
N TRP A 232 -1.39 -19.81 -7.82
CA TRP A 232 0.03 -20.15 -7.71
C TRP A 232 0.32 -21.06 -6.52
N GLY A 233 -0.28 -20.77 -5.35
CA GLY A 233 -0.06 -21.54 -4.13
C GLY A 233 -0.63 -22.97 -4.17
N ALA A 234 -1.70 -23.21 -4.93
CA ALA A 234 -2.32 -24.53 -5.06
C ALA A 234 -1.72 -25.38 -6.18
N ALA A 235 -1.19 -24.76 -7.24
CA ALA A 235 -0.70 -25.44 -8.42
C ALA A 235 0.35 -26.54 -8.15
N PRO A 236 1.35 -26.36 -7.26
CA PRO A 236 2.34 -27.40 -6.94
C PRO A 236 1.71 -28.70 -6.38
N ASN A 237 0.60 -28.58 -5.64
CA ASN A 237 -0.07 -29.74 -5.06
C ASN A 237 -0.87 -30.56 -6.08
N MET A 238 -1.10 -30.02 -7.28
CA MET A 238 -1.85 -30.70 -8.37
C MET A 238 -0.96 -31.59 -9.24
N ILE A 239 0.36 -31.56 -9.04
CA ILE A 239 1.31 -32.30 -9.87
C ILE A 239 1.44 -33.76 -9.41
N ARG A 240 1.28 -34.01 -8.12
CA ARG A 240 1.47 -35.34 -7.56
C ARG A 240 0.51 -36.37 -8.17
N GLY A 241 1.06 -37.52 -8.57
CA GLY A 241 0.31 -38.61 -9.18
C GLY A 241 -0.13 -38.36 -10.63
N THR A 242 0.42 -37.30 -11.26
CA THR A 242 0.11 -36.95 -12.65
C THR A 242 1.37 -36.91 -13.50
N ASP A 243 1.18 -36.94 -14.82
CA ASP A 243 2.25 -36.72 -15.79
C ASP A 243 2.45 -35.25 -16.17
N LEU A 244 1.76 -34.34 -15.48
CA LEU A 244 1.82 -32.90 -15.75
C LEU A 244 3.19 -32.30 -15.40
N ILE A 245 3.58 -31.28 -16.18
CA ILE A 245 4.70 -30.41 -15.88
C ILE A 245 4.14 -29.05 -15.46
N LEU A 246 4.59 -28.53 -14.30
CA LEU A 246 4.31 -27.18 -13.89
C LEU A 246 5.59 -26.33 -14.01
N THR A 247 5.57 -25.31 -14.88
CA THR A 247 6.65 -24.32 -14.97
C THR A 247 6.18 -23.03 -14.31
N VAL A 248 6.84 -22.63 -13.21
CA VAL A 248 6.49 -21.49 -12.38
C VAL A 248 7.70 -20.68 -11.97
N ALA A 249 7.45 -19.48 -11.42
CA ALA A 249 8.45 -18.68 -10.74
C ALA A 249 9.13 -19.50 -9.63
N GLY A 250 10.45 -19.49 -9.59
CA GLY A 250 11.25 -20.38 -8.74
C GLY A 250 10.94 -20.21 -7.25
N ARG A 251 10.75 -18.98 -6.79
CA ARG A 251 10.38 -18.67 -5.39
C ARG A 251 9.04 -19.25 -4.95
N THR A 252 8.13 -19.56 -5.89
CA THR A 252 6.91 -20.30 -5.55
C THR A 252 7.21 -21.62 -4.85
N LEU A 253 8.27 -22.31 -5.32
CA LEU A 253 8.68 -23.61 -4.79
C LEU A 253 9.55 -23.50 -3.53
N ASP A 254 10.11 -22.33 -3.23
CA ASP A 254 10.88 -22.06 -2.02
C ASP A 254 10.00 -21.83 -0.80
N GLU A 255 8.82 -21.26 -1.00
CA GLU A 255 7.88 -20.88 0.09
C GLU A 255 6.86 -22.00 0.41
N ILE A 256 6.79 -23.06 -0.40
CA ILE A 256 5.83 -24.15 -0.24
C ILE A 256 6.60 -25.44 0.07
N PRO A 257 6.29 -26.15 1.18
CA PRO A 257 6.84 -27.46 1.42
C PRO A 257 6.48 -28.41 0.28
N LEU A 258 7.47 -28.84 -0.50
CA LEU A 258 7.24 -29.80 -1.59
C LEU A 258 6.85 -31.14 -1.00
N GLN A 259 5.77 -31.72 -1.53
CA GLN A 259 5.36 -33.07 -1.17
C GLN A 259 6.43 -34.08 -1.58
N GLN A 260 6.57 -35.14 -0.78
CA GLN A 260 7.52 -36.21 -1.07
C GLN A 260 7.26 -36.81 -2.46
N GLY A 261 8.32 -36.99 -3.25
CA GLY A 261 8.28 -37.53 -4.60
C GLY A 261 8.17 -36.47 -5.71
N LEU A 262 7.87 -35.21 -5.37
CA LEU A 262 7.96 -34.11 -6.34
C LEU A 262 9.41 -33.67 -6.54
N LEU A 263 9.79 -33.44 -7.80
CA LEU A 263 11.12 -32.99 -8.18
C LEU A 263 11.07 -31.58 -8.76
N ARG A 264 11.89 -30.69 -8.21
CA ARG A 264 12.19 -29.39 -8.80
C ARG A 264 13.34 -29.52 -9.79
N LEU A 265 13.12 -29.12 -11.02
CA LEU A 265 14.08 -29.22 -12.11
C LEU A 265 14.25 -27.87 -12.81
N THR A 266 15.40 -27.66 -13.44
CA THR A 266 15.61 -26.52 -14.33
C THR A 266 14.81 -26.72 -15.61
N PRO A 267 14.12 -25.71 -16.14
CA PRO A 267 13.48 -25.78 -17.47
C PRO A 267 14.52 -26.12 -18.54
N PRO A 268 14.20 -27.01 -19.50
CA PRO A 268 15.13 -27.38 -20.57
C PRO A 268 15.15 -26.36 -21.74
N LEU A 269 14.75 -25.12 -21.47
CA LEU A 269 14.74 -23.99 -22.38
C LEU A 269 15.21 -22.74 -21.64
N ASN A 270 15.76 -21.78 -22.38
CA ASN A 270 16.29 -20.55 -21.80
C ASN A 270 15.20 -19.48 -21.66
N ILE A 271 14.35 -19.62 -20.62
CA ILE A 271 13.33 -18.62 -20.31
C ILE A 271 14.01 -17.41 -19.67
N ALA A 272 13.85 -16.23 -20.28
CA ALA A 272 14.41 -15.01 -19.76
C ALA A 272 13.89 -14.70 -18.34
N PRO A 273 14.77 -14.30 -17.41
CA PRO A 273 14.33 -13.79 -16.10
C PRO A 273 13.38 -12.61 -16.25
N PHE A 274 12.44 -12.47 -15.33
CA PHE A 274 11.53 -11.33 -15.32
C PHE A 274 11.72 -10.46 -14.07
N LYS A 275 11.46 -9.16 -14.22
CA LYS A 275 11.50 -8.21 -13.11
C LYS A 275 10.15 -8.18 -12.41
N PHE A 276 10.16 -8.54 -11.13
CA PHE A 276 9.02 -8.35 -10.25
C PHE A 276 9.09 -6.95 -9.67
N VAL A 277 8.02 -6.17 -9.81
CA VAL A 277 8.01 -4.75 -9.49
C VAL A 277 6.86 -4.38 -8.57
N GLN A 278 7.00 -3.26 -7.86
CA GLN A 278 5.90 -2.51 -7.30
C GLN A 278 5.58 -1.30 -8.19
N ILE A 279 4.29 -0.98 -8.33
CA ILE A 279 3.79 0.16 -9.10
C ILE A 279 2.82 0.99 -8.30
N TRP A 280 2.82 2.31 -8.53
CA TRP A 280 1.92 3.26 -7.89
C TRP A 280 1.65 4.45 -8.81
N HIS A 281 0.62 5.23 -8.52
CA HIS A 281 0.38 6.47 -9.25
C HIS A 281 1.42 7.52 -8.83
N SER A 282 2.09 8.17 -9.80
CA SER A 282 3.20 9.12 -9.59
C SER A 282 2.87 10.28 -8.64
N ARG A 283 1.58 10.68 -8.54
CA ARG A 283 1.13 11.72 -7.58
C ARG A 283 1.43 11.38 -6.12
N PHE A 284 1.63 10.10 -5.79
CA PHE A 284 1.98 9.65 -4.43
C PHE A 284 3.48 9.42 -4.23
N SER A 285 4.32 9.79 -5.22
CA SER A 285 5.77 9.57 -5.13
C SER A 285 6.39 10.28 -3.93
N ASP A 286 5.89 11.47 -3.59
CA ASP A 286 6.38 12.31 -2.49
C ASP A 286 5.55 12.21 -1.21
N ASP A 287 4.45 11.44 -1.20
CA ASP A 287 3.68 11.16 0.01
C ASP A 287 4.52 10.32 0.98
N LEU A 288 4.81 10.86 2.16
CA LEU A 288 5.72 10.24 3.14
C LEU A 288 5.25 8.87 3.63
N ALA A 289 3.94 8.72 3.88
CA ALA A 289 3.37 7.46 4.32
C ALA A 289 3.42 6.41 3.21
N HIS A 290 3.15 6.82 1.97
CA HIS A 290 3.22 5.94 0.81
C HIS A 290 4.67 5.53 0.50
N ARG A 291 5.63 6.47 0.61
CA ARG A 291 7.07 6.18 0.48
C ARG A 291 7.52 5.16 1.51
N TRP A 292 7.16 5.40 2.77
CA TRP A 292 7.48 4.46 3.85
C TRP A 292 6.93 3.05 3.56
N LEU A 293 5.66 2.93 3.13
CA LEU A 293 5.09 1.63 2.77
C LEU A 293 5.87 0.94 1.63
N ARG A 294 6.23 1.69 0.56
CA ARG A 294 7.05 1.15 -0.55
C ARG A 294 8.39 0.61 -0.05
N ASP A 295 9.04 1.34 0.85
CA ASP A 295 10.29 0.91 1.47
C ASP A 295 10.09 -0.37 2.29
N GLN A 296 8.99 -0.49 3.06
CA GLN A 296 8.68 -1.73 3.79
C GLN A 296 8.43 -2.91 2.84
N VAL A 297 7.72 -2.70 1.73
CA VAL A 297 7.51 -3.72 0.69
C VAL A 297 8.83 -4.13 0.07
N ARG A 298 9.70 -3.20 -0.29
CA ARG A 298 11.03 -3.47 -0.85
C ARG A 298 11.88 -4.30 0.13
N LEU A 299 11.93 -3.93 1.40
CA LEU A 299 12.65 -4.67 2.44
C LEU A 299 12.07 -6.08 2.68
N ALA A 300 10.74 -6.23 2.58
CA ALA A 300 10.07 -7.51 2.72
C ALA A 300 10.31 -8.45 1.51
N SER A 301 10.65 -7.89 0.35
CA SER A 301 10.87 -8.62 -0.90
C SER A 301 12.28 -9.19 -1.07
N VAL A 302 13.24 -8.78 -0.23
CA VAL A 302 14.61 -9.29 -0.25
C VAL A 302 14.62 -10.72 0.29
N ALA A 303 15.19 -11.67 -0.46
CA ALA A 303 15.36 -13.04 0.01
C ALA A 303 16.21 -13.09 1.29
N ARG A 304 15.91 -14.01 2.21
CA ARG A 304 16.89 -14.38 3.23
C ARG A 304 18.04 -15.06 2.50
N GLY A 305 19.25 -14.47 2.59
CA GLY A 305 20.49 -15.15 2.22
C GLY A 305 20.69 -16.39 3.08
#